data_cfab7c271f22b77540939d71e8e2d5d0
#
_entry.id   cfab7c271f22b77540939d71e8e2d5d0
#
_cell.length_a   1.000
_cell.length_b   1.000
_cell.length_c   1.000
_cell.angle_alpha   90.00
_cell.angle_beta   90.00
_cell.angle_gamma   90.00
#
_symmetry.space_group_name_H-M   'P 1'
#
loop_
_entity.id
_entity.type
_entity.pdbx_description
1 polymer ?
#
loop_
_entity_poly.entity_id
_entity_poly.type
_entity_poly.pdbx_seq_one_letter_code
_entity_poly.pdbx_strand_id
1 'polypeptide(L)'
;MTTIGAMDVGQPRVMSIPDGLVAPGAANGEFVTVASLDELRPGTMLRYSRGELDLLVAHGPAGICVTDDRCPHMSAPLSLGTLNDCTVACPLHRGHFDLCTGDVVQFPTTGGLDADGSYHAPWTPVDLQGKQDPTDLKARARALTRVRRLRYYPVRVVGNSIEARLPD
;
A
#
# COMPACT_ATOMS: atom_id res chain seq x y z
N MET A 1 -42.45 22.98 -11.14
CA MET A 1 -41.72 21.94 -10.39
C MET A 1 -40.53 21.55 -11.20
N THR A 2 -39.36 22.04 -10.84
CA THR A 2 -38.09 21.77 -11.55
C THR A 2 -37.48 20.52 -10.96
N THR A 3 -37.49 19.43 -11.71
CA THR A 3 -36.81 18.18 -11.35
C THR A 3 -35.31 18.45 -11.36
N ILE A 4 -34.70 18.48 -10.19
CA ILE A 4 -33.24 18.50 -10.07
C ILE A 4 -32.79 17.14 -10.54
N GLY A 5 -32.14 17.10 -11.72
CA GLY A 5 -31.52 15.87 -12.25
C GLY A 5 -30.54 15.32 -11.25
N ALA A 6 -30.67 14.02 -10.93
CA ALA A 6 -29.64 13.29 -10.19
C ALA A 6 -28.31 13.48 -10.92
N MET A 7 -27.34 14.12 -10.28
CA MET A 7 -25.98 14.11 -10.78
C MET A 7 -25.56 12.65 -10.85
N ASP A 8 -25.29 12.20 -12.06
CA ASP A 8 -24.61 10.93 -12.30
C ASP A 8 -23.24 11.05 -11.63
N VAL A 9 -23.17 10.59 -10.40
CA VAL A 9 -21.90 10.43 -9.69
C VAL A 9 -21.24 9.23 -10.36
N GLY A 10 -20.50 9.51 -11.43
CA GLY A 10 -19.81 8.49 -12.21
C GLY A 10 -19.06 7.52 -11.29
N GLN A 11 -18.98 6.26 -11.68
CA GLN A 11 -18.27 5.24 -10.90
C GLN A 11 -16.87 5.75 -10.54
N PRO A 12 -16.40 5.49 -9.31
CA PRO A 12 -15.07 5.92 -8.89
C PRO A 12 -14.02 5.34 -9.83
N ARG A 13 -13.00 6.14 -10.10
CA ARG A 13 -11.87 5.72 -10.93
C ARG A 13 -11.13 4.57 -10.25
N VAL A 14 -10.76 3.57 -11.04
CA VAL A 14 -9.76 2.56 -10.66
C VAL A 14 -8.39 3.06 -11.08
N MET A 15 -7.43 3.02 -10.17
CA MET A 15 -6.06 3.42 -10.45
C MET A 15 -5.38 2.42 -11.38
N SER A 16 -4.62 2.91 -12.36
CA SER A 16 -3.75 2.06 -13.19
C SER A 16 -2.58 1.53 -12.36
N ILE A 17 -2.32 0.23 -12.46
CA ILE A 17 -1.17 -0.39 -11.78
C ILE A 17 0.12 0.10 -12.43
N PRO A 18 1.13 0.56 -11.65
CA PRO A 18 2.45 0.87 -12.18
C PRO A 18 3.09 -0.36 -12.84
N ASP A 19 3.85 -0.14 -13.91
CA ASP A 19 4.46 -1.20 -14.71
C ASP A 19 5.33 -2.14 -13.85
N GLY A 20 5.14 -3.44 -14.04
CA GLY A 20 5.92 -4.48 -13.37
C GLY A 20 5.55 -4.75 -11.91
N LEU A 21 4.51 -4.12 -11.37
CA LEU A 21 4.12 -4.24 -9.97
C LEU A 21 2.87 -5.09 -9.71
N VAL A 22 2.36 -5.81 -10.70
CA VAL A 22 1.30 -6.79 -10.48
C VAL A 22 1.81 -7.92 -9.60
N ALA A 23 1.06 -8.26 -8.54
CA ALA A 23 1.42 -9.34 -7.63
C ALA A 23 1.53 -10.68 -8.38
N PRO A 24 2.49 -11.54 -7.99
CA PRO A 24 2.65 -12.84 -8.63
C PRO A 24 1.35 -13.66 -8.62
N GLY A 25 0.97 -14.19 -9.77
CA GLY A 25 -0.26 -14.99 -9.94
C GLY A 25 -1.55 -14.18 -10.07
N ALA A 26 -1.57 -12.92 -9.71
CA ALA A 26 -2.79 -12.10 -9.73
C ALA A 26 -3.32 -11.85 -11.15
N ALA A 27 -2.44 -11.78 -12.15
CA ALA A 27 -2.83 -11.52 -13.53
C ALA A 27 -3.77 -12.62 -14.12
N ASN A 28 -3.69 -13.83 -13.61
CA ASN A 28 -4.44 -15.00 -14.10
C ASN A 28 -5.48 -15.52 -13.10
N GLY A 29 -5.61 -14.87 -11.94
CA GLY A 29 -6.55 -15.28 -10.90
C GLY A 29 -8.01 -14.88 -11.18
N GLU A 30 -8.89 -15.20 -10.27
CA GLU A 30 -10.31 -14.83 -10.33
C GLU A 30 -10.57 -13.49 -9.64
N PHE A 31 -11.60 -12.76 -10.12
CA PHE A 31 -12.08 -11.57 -9.43
C PHE A 31 -12.94 -11.96 -8.22
N VAL A 32 -12.61 -11.40 -7.08
CA VAL A 32 -13.30 -11.61 -5.81
C VAL A 32 -13.69 -10.26 -5.22
N THR A 33 -14.89 -10.14 -4.70
CA THR A 33 -15.32 -8.94 -3.98
C THR A 33 -14.48 -8.75 -2.72
N VAL A 34 -13.81 -7.61 -2.61
CA VAL A 34 -12.93 -7.28 -1.47
C VAL A 34 -13.48 -6.15 -0.62
N ALA A 35 -14.38 -5.34 -1.15
CA ALA A 35 -15.07 -4.26 -0.45
C ALA A 35 -16.30 -3.80 -1.23
N SER A 36 -17.10 -2.92 -0.64
CA SER A 36 -18.11 -2.14 -1.32
C SER A 36 -17.72 -0.65 -1.39
N LEU A 37 -18.33 0.08 -2.33
CA LEU A 37 -18.13 1.52 -2.44
C LEU A 37 -18.67 2.28 -1.22
N ASP A 38 -19.66 1.73 -0.53
CA ASP A 38 -20.21 2.30 0.69
C ASP A 38 -19.23 2.21 1.88
N GLU A 39 -18.42 1.15 1.90
CA GLU A 39 -17.40 0.94 2.92
C GLU A 39 -16.13 1.73 2.66
N LEU A 40 -15.73 1.85 1.39
CA LEU A 40 -14.47 2.48 0.98
C LEU A 40 -14.71 3.91 0.47
N ARG A 41 -14.80 4.87 1.36
CA ARG A 41 -14.94 6.29 1.01
C ARG A 41 -13.63 6.86 0.47
N PRO A 42 -13.69 7.94 -0.37
CA PRO A 42 -12.49 8.65 -0.77
C PRO A 42 -11.61 9.07 0.42
N GLY A 43 -10.31 8.89 0.30
CA GLY A 43 -9.33 9.19 1.35
C GLY A 43 -9.26 8.15 2.47
N THR A 44 -9.89 6.99 2.32
CA THR A 44 -9.87 5.91 3.31
C THR A 44 -9.25 4.65 2.76
N MET A 45 -8.92 3.75 3.68
CA MET A 45 -8.41 2.42 3.38
C MET A 45 -9.02 1.39 4.33
N LEU A 46 -9.07 0.15 3.90
CA LEU A 46 -9.52 -0.98 4.71
C LEU A 46 -8.71 -2.23 4.39
N ARG A 47 -8.81 -3.21 5.26
CA ARG A 47 -8.16 -4.51 5.11
C ARG A 47 -9.17 -5.55 4.62
N TYR A 48 -8.72 -6.38 3.67
CA TYR A 48 -9.39 -7.62 3.28
C TYR A 48 -8.45 -8.79 3.50
N SER A 49 -8.94 -9.88 4.07
CA SER A 49 -8.13 -11.09 4.29
C SER A 49 -8.84 -12.32 3.75
N ARG A 50 -8.08 -13.17 3.06
CA ARG A 50 -8.54 -14.47 2.56
C ARG A 50 -7.43 -15.50 2.73
N GLY A 51 -7.60 -16.44 3.65
CA GLY A 51 -6.53 -17.36 4.01
C GLY A 51 -5.30 -16.63 4.54
N GLU A 52 -4.16 -16.83 3.94
CA GLU A 52 -2.92 -16.13 4.29
C GLU A 52 -2.70 -14.82 3.52
N LEU A 53 -3.62 -14.49 2.62
CA LEU A 53 -3.54 -13.28 1.81
C LEU A 53 -4.20 -12.12 2.55
N ASP A 54 -3.42 -11.10 2.85
CA ASP A 54 -3.87 -9.85 3.44
C ASP A 54 -3.70 -8.71 2.44
N LEU A 55 -4.79 -8.02 2.15
CA LEU A 55 -4.85 -6.94 1.17
C LEU A 55 -5.22 -5.61 1.80
N LEU A 56 -4.58 -4.55 1.34
CA LEU A 56 -4.94 -3.17 1.57
C LEU A 56 -5.81 -2.71 0.40
N VAL A 57 -7.04 -2.30 0.67
CA VAL A 57 -7.95 -1.68 -0.29
C VAL A 57 -8.00 -0.19 0.03
N ALA A 58 -7.57 0.65 -0.88
CA ALA A 58 -7.45 2.09 -0.65
C ALA A 58 -8.14 2.90 -1.74
N HIS A 59 -8.71 4.05 -1.37
CA HIS A 59 -9.32 5.02 -2.28
C HIS A 59 -8.56 6.34 -2.19
N GLY A 60 -7.49 6.44 -2.93
CA GLY A 60 -6.66 7.64 -3.00
C GLY A 60 -7.08 8.59 -4.12
N PRO A 61 -6.36 9.71 -4.31
CA PRO A 61 -6.65 10.71 -5.34
C PRO A 61 -6.58 10.17 -6.78
N ALA A 62 -5.72 9.17 -7.03
CA ALA A 62 -5.61 8.51 -8.33
C ALA A 62 -6.71 7.48 -8.59
N GLY A 63 -7.51 7.13 -7.58
CA GLY A 63 -8.57 6.15 -7.65
C GLY A 63 -8.41 5.01 -6.65
N ILE A 64 -9.23 3.97 -6.85
CA ILE A 64 -9.19 2.77 -6.03
C ILE A 64 -8.02 1.88 -6.46
N CYS A 65 -7.25 1.41 -5.49
CA CYS A 65 -6.20 0.42 -5.70
C CYS A 65 -6.24 -0.65 -4.61
N VAL A 66 -5.68 -1.81 -4.93
CA VAL A 66 -5.50 -2.93 -3.99
C VAL A 66 -4.05 -3.37 -4.04
N THR A 67 -3.42 -3.42 -2.88
CA THR A 67 -2.03 -3.85 -2.70
C THR A 67 -1.94 -4.94 -1.64
N ASP A 68 -0.77 -5.53 -1.46
CA ASP A 68 -0.48 -6.29 -0.25
C ASP A 68 -0.69 -5.37 0.98
N ASP A 69 -1.32 -5.90 2.02
CA ASP A 69 -1.41 -5.20 3.31
C ASP A 69 -0.12 -5.38 4.14
N ARG A 70 0.81 -6.14 3.64
CA ARG A 70 2.09 -6.39 4.29
C ARG A 70 3.12 -5.36 3.87
N CYS A 71 3.62 -4.60 4.84
CA CYS A 71 4.65 -3.60 4.61
C CYS A 71 5.85 -4.22 3.87
N PRO A 72 6.31 -3.61 2.76
CA PRO A 72 7.46 -4.12 1.99
C PRO A 72 8.76 -4.24 2.78
N HIS A 73 8.84 -3.64 3.96
CA HIS A 73 9.99 -3.71 4.85
C HIS A 73 9.98 -5.00 5.69
N MET A 74 9.04 -5.14 6.65
CA MET A 74 8.99 -6.25 7.59
C MET A 74 7.57 -6.79 7.80
N SER A 75 6.73 -6.69 6.80
CA SER A 75 5.39 -7.31 6.74
C SER A 75 4.38 -6.85 7.80
N ALA A 76 4.57 -5.67 8.42
CA ALA A 76 3.55 -5.09 9.29
C ALA A 76 2.31 -4.68 8.48
N PRO A 77 1.09 -4.75 9.06
CA PRO A 77 -0.12 -4.35 8.37
C PRO A 77 -0.15 -2.86 8.04
N LEU A 78 -0.13 -2.50 6.75
CA LEU A 78 -0.24 -1.11 6.29
C LEU A 78 -1.60 -0.49 6.62
N SER A 79 -2.65 -1.30 6.63
CA SER A 79 -4.02 -0.87 6.98
C SER A 79 -4.18 -0.34 8.39
N LEU A 80 -3.26 -0.67 9.30
CA LEU A 80 -3.21 -0.11 10.66
C LEU A 80 -2.44 1.21 10.73
N GLY A 81 -1.83 1.62 9.64
CA GLY A 81 -1.14 2.90 9.52
C GLY A 81 -2.08 4.03 9.15
N THR A 82 -1.54 5.03 8.47
CA THR A 82 -2.28 6.20 8.01
C THR A 82 -2.19 6.35 6.50
N LEU A 83 -3.28 6.83 5.91
CA LEU A 83 -3.33 7.22 4.50
C LEU A 83 -3.45 8.74 4.44
N ASN A 84 -2.54 9.39 3.72
CA ASN A 84 -2.56 10.81 3.44
C ASN A 84 -2.31 11.02 1.95
N ASP A 85 -3.34 11.44 1.22
CA ASP A 85 -3.36 11.49 -0.24
C ASP A 85 -2.95 10.14 -0.86
N CYS A 86 -1.84 10.08 -1.60
CA CYS A 86 -1.30 8.85 -2.17
C CYS A 86 -0.36 8.09 -1.22
N THR A 87 -0.02 8.65 -0.06
CA THR A 87 1.02 8.07 0.82
C THR A 87 0.41 7.27 1.94
N VAL A 88 0.78 5.99 2.02
CA VAL A 88 0.51 5.13 3.18
C VAL A 88 1.74 5.04 4.06
N ALA A 89 1.56 5.28 5.37
CA ALA A 89 2.62 5.19 6.37
C ALA A 89 2.45 3.92 7.21
N CYS A 90 3.51 3.10 7.24
CA CYS A 90 3.53 1.90 8.05
C CYS A 90 3.57 2.24 9.55
N PRO A 91 2.74 1.59 10.38
CA PRO A 91 2.66 1.92 11.81
C PRO A 91 3.88 1.44 12.62
N LEU A 92 4.65 0.47 12.11
CA LEU A 92 5.72 -0.17 12.87
C LEU A 92 7.02 0.62 12.85
N HIS A 93 7.58 0.90 11.65
CA HIS A 93 8.86 1.62 11.49
C HIS A 93 8.73 2.89 10.66
N ARG A 94 7.52 3.38 10.42
CA ARG A 94 7.23 4.63 9.71
C ARG A 94 7.79 4.72 8.28
N GLY A 95 7.93 3.59 7.60
CA GLY A 95 8.16 3.60 6.16
C GLY A 95 6.95 4.20 5.45
N HIS A 96 7.17 5.12 4.51
CA HIS A 96 6.12 5.73 3.69
C HIS A 96 6.22 5.20 2.27
N PHE A 97 5.07 4.79 1.74
CA PHE A 97 4.97 4.22 0.40
C PHE A 97 3.93 4.98 -0.41
N ASP A 98 4.27 5.30 -1.64
CA ASP A 98 3.37 5.97 -2.57
C ASP A 98 2.47 4.93 -3.27
N LEU A 99 1.18 4.96 -2.98
CA LEU A 99 0.19 4.07 -3.62
C LEU A 99 0.02 4.37 -5.12
N CYS A 100 0.37 5.57 -5.58
CA CYS A 100 0.23 5.96 -6.98
C CYS A 100 1.38 5.43 -7.85
N THR A 101 2.57 5.26 -7.29
CA THR A 101 3.78 4.81 -8.01
C THR A 101 4.31 3.47 -7.53
N GLY A 102 3.95 3.06 -6.31
CA GLY A 102 4.48 1.87 -5.65
C GLY A 102 5.85 2.07 -5.00
N ASP A 103 6.42 3.27 -5.08
CA ASP A 103 7.76 3.56 -4.59
C ASP A 103 7.82 3.83 -3.09
N VAL A 104 9.00 3.65 -2.51
CA VAL A 104 9.32 4.09 -1.17
C VAL A 104 9.53 5.61 -1.19
N VAL A 105 8.72 6.35 -0.44
CA VAL A 105 8.85 7.81 -0.29
C VAL A 105 9.75 8.16 0.88
N GLN A 106 9.61 7.42 1.97
CA GLN A 106 10.45 7.55 3.15
C GLN A 106 10.84 6.16 3.64
N PHE A 107 12.13 5.95 3.83
CA PHE A 107 12.64 4.68 4.36
C PHE A 107 12.22 4.49 5.82
N PRO A 108 12.04 3.22 6.24
CA PRO A 108 11.78 2.90 7.64
C PRO A 108 12.86 3.45 8.57
N THR A 109 12.50 3.75 9.80
CA THR A 109 13.43 4.29 10.82
C THR A 109 14.62 3.38 11.14
N THR A 110 14.54 2.11 10.77
CA THR A 110 15.62 1.13 10.91
C THR A 110 16.59 1.11 9.73
N GLY A 111 16.33 1.92 8.70
CA GLY A 111 17.09 1.90 7.44
C GLY A 111 16.86 0.64 6.62
N GLY A 112 17.66 0.44 5.60
CA GLY A 112 17.62 -0.72 4.73
C GLY A 112 18.13 -0.45 3.31
N LEU A 113 18.05 -1.47 2.47
CA LEU A 113 18.36 -1.38 1.05
C LEU A 113 17.09 -1.11 0.25
N ASP A 114 17.16 -0.26 -0.76
CA ASP A 114 16.08 -0.12 -1.74
C ASP A 114 16.09 -1.26 -2.77
N ALA A 115 15.22 -1.16 -3.77
CA ALA A 115 15.07 -2.20 -4.78
C ALA A 115 16.33 -2.43 -5.62
N ASP A 116 17.18 -1.41 -5.81
CA ASP A 116 18.43 -1.50 -6.56
C ASP A 116 19.65 -1.88 -5.70
N GLY A 117 19.45 -2.01 -4.37
CA GLY A 117 20.49 -2.37 -3.41
C GLY A 117 21.24 -1.18 -2.81
N SER A 118 20.81 0.06 -3.05
CA SER A 118 21.38 1.24 -2.40
C SER A 118 20.98 1.29 -0.93
N TYR A 119 21.94 1.55 -0.05
CA TYR A 119 21.69 1.61 1.40
C TYR A 119 21.16 2.98 1.81
N HIS A 120 20.10 2.97 2.59
CA HIS A 120 19.52 4.14 3.24
C HIS A 120 19.68 4.01 4.75
N ALA A 121 20.35 4.99 5.35
CA ALA A 121 20.57 5.03 6.79
C ALA A 121 19.24 5.18 7.56
N PRO A 122 19.20 4.76 8.84
CA PRO A 122 18.04 5.00 9.68
C PRO A 122 17.67 6.48 9.74
N TRP A 123 16.37 6.77 9.67
CA TRP A 123 15.90 8.13 9.85
C TRP A 123 16.05 8.55 11.31
N THR A 124 16.70 9.70 11.53
CA THR A 124 16.84 10.30 12.85
C THR A 124 16.20 11.68 12.83
N PRO A 125 15.22 11.97 13.72
CA PRO A 125 14.69 13.32 13.85
C PRO A 125 15.80 14.31 14.17
N VAL A 126 15.68 15.53 13.65
CA VAL A 126 16.70 16.61 13.82
C VAL A 126 17.01 16.91 15.30
N ASP A 127 16.02 16.69 16.17
CA ASP A 127 16.10 17.02 17.60
C ASP A 127 16.62 15.86 18.47
N LEU A 128 16.82 14.69 17.91
CA LEU A 128 17.32 13.54 18.64
C LEU A 128 18.72 13.22 18.15
N GLN A 129 19.69 13.25 19.09
CA GLN A 129 21.00 12.69 18.80
C GLN A 129 20.83 11.21 18.43
N GLY A 130 21.22 10.85 17.22
CA GLY A 130 21.08 9.50 16.70
C GLY A 130 21.73 8.51 17.66
N LYS A 131 20.97 7.51 18.10
CA LYS A 131 21.57 6.32 18.67
C LYS A 131 22.45 5.73 17.59
N GLN A 132 23.74 5.56 17.87
CA GLN A 132 24.59 4.76 17.01
C GLN A 132 23.94 3.39 16.89
N ASP A 133 23.74 2.94 15.65
CA ASP A 133 23.25 1.59 15.43
C ASP A 133 24.17 0.59 16.12
N PRO A 134 23.63 -0.29 16.97
CA PRO A 134 24.47 -1.30 17.60
C PRO A 134 25.17 -2.11 16.52
N THR A 135 26.43 -2.40 16.69
CA THR A 135 27.26 -3.18 15.76
C THR A 135 26.96 -4.69 15.80
N ASP A 136 25.84 -5.08 16.44
CA ASP A 136 25.47 -6.49 16.58
C ASP A 136 24.89 -7.09 15.28
N LEU A 137 24.72 -8.40 15.27
CA LEU A 137 24.17 -9.14 14.12
C LEU A 137 22.76 -8.66 13.72
N LYS A 138 21.94 -8.22 14.69
CA LYS A 138 20.58 -7.71 14.42
C LYS A 138 20.63 -6.38 13.66
N ALA A 139 21.51 -5.46 14.05
CA ALA A 139 21.70 -4.19 13.36
C ALA A 139 22.20 -4.43 11.92
N ARG A 140 23.15 -5.34 11.74
CA ARG A 140 23.64 -5.72 10.41
C ARG A 140 22.55 -6.35 9.55
N ALA A 141 21.73 -7.22 10.12
CA ALA A 141 20.60 -7.83 9.42
C ALA A 141 19.56 -6.77 8.99
N ARG A 142 19.26 -5.80 9.87
CA ARG A 142 18.35 -4.68 9.52
C ARG A 142 18.91 -3.82 8.39
N ALA A 143 20.19 -3.49 8.44
CA ALA A 143 20.86 -2.71 7.40
C ALA A 143 20.84 -3.40 6.03
N LEU A 144 20.80 -4.74 6.01
CA LEU A 144 20.73 -5.53 4.79
C LEU A 144 19.29 -5.91 4.39
N THR A 145 18.28 -5.51 5.17
CA THR A 145 16.88 -5.75 4.83
C THR A 145 16.50 -4.91 3.62
N ARG A 146 16.06 -5.58 2.56
CA ARG A 146 15.60 -4.90 1.34
C ARG A 146 14.16 -4.45 1.47
N VAL A 147 13.93 -3.15 1.24
CA VAL A 147 12.58 -2.57 1.18
C VAL A 147 12.09 -2.64 -0.26
N ARG A 148 11.09 -3.47 -0.51
CA ARG A 148 10.52 -3.66 -1.84
C ARG A 148 9.58 -2.52 -2.23
N ARG A 149 9.28 -2.40 -3.53
CA ARG A 149 8.12 -1.65 -4.00
C ARG A 149 6.83 -2.38 -3.64
N LEU A 150 5.70 -1.66 -3.65
CA LEU A 150 4.39 -2.25 -3.43
C LEU A 150 4.05 -3.28 -4.52
N ARG A 151 3.16 -4.21 -4.19
CA ARG A 151 2.58 -5.17 -5.13
C ARG A 151 1.10 -4.93 -5.24
N TYR A 152 0.60 -4.91 -6.47
CA TYR A 152 -0.77 -4.55 -6.79
C TYR A 152 -1.57 -5.72 -7.32
N TYR A 153 -2.87 -5.64 -7.12
CA TYR A 153 -3.85 -6.59 -7.64
C TYR A 153 -4.76 -5.87 -8.62
N PRO A 154 -5.05 -6.46 -9.81
CA PRO A 154 -6.00 -5.86 -10.74
C PRO A 154 -7.36 -5.66 -10.09
N VAL A 155 -7.96 -4.50 -10.29
CA VAL A 155 -9.22 -4.08 -9.66
C VAL A 155 -10.23 -3.75 -10.74
N ARG A 156 -11.50 -4.06 -10.47
CA ARG A 156 -12.65 -3.54 -11.20
C ARG A 156 -13.76 -3.18 -10.23
N VAL A 157 -14.64 -2.29 -10.66
CA VAL A 157 -15.85 -1.93 -9.92
C VAL A 157 -17.06 -2.43 -10.72
N VAL A 158 -17.90 -3.22 -10.09
CA VAL A 158 -19.13 -3.77 -10.67
C VAL A 158 -20.30 -3.37 -9.78
N GLY A 159 -21.11 -2.40 -10.23
CA GLY A 159 -22.16 -1.82 -9.37
C GLY A 159 -21.55 -1.18 -8.11
N ASN A 160 -21.95 -1.67 -6.95
CA ASN A 160 -21.42 -1.26 -5.65
C ASN A 160 -20.22 -2.10 -5.16
N SER A 161 -19.85 -3.13 -5.93
CA SER A 161 -18.79 -4.07 -5.53
C SER A 161 -17.42 -3.66 -6.06
N ILE A 162 -16.44 -3.64 -5.19
CA ILE A 162 -15.02 -3.51 -5.53
C ILE A 162 -14.45 -4.92 -5.57
N GLU A 163 -13.98 -5.34 -6.73
CA GLU A 163 -13.42 -6.66 -6.94
C GLU A 163 -11.93 -6.57 -7.28
N ALA A 164 -11.14 -7.43 -6.67
CA ALA A 164 -9.73 -7.60 -6.98
C ALA A 164 -9.48 -9.00 -7.57
N ARG A 165 -8.56 -9.09 -8.51
CA ARG A 165 -8.13 -10.35 -9.08
C ARG A 165 -7.06 -10.97 -8.19
N LEU A 166 -7.37 -12.09 -7.58
CA LEU A 166 -6.50 -12.77 -6.63
C LEU A 166 -5.87 -14.02 -7.24
N PRO A 167 -4.63 -14.35 -6.86
CA PRO A 167 -4.03 -15.62 -7.24
C PRO A 167 -4.84 -16.78 -6.64
N ASP A 168 -4.79 -17.95 -7.32
CA ASP A 168 -5.44 -19.18 -6.92
C ASP A 168 -4.87 -19.74 -5.60
#